data_cc1b1f005c5bfe48e95be6c2ce105a10
#
_entry.id   cc1b1f005c5bfe48e95be6c2ce105a10
#
_cell.length_a   1.000
_cell.length_b   1.000
_cell.length_c   1.000
_cell.angle_alpha   90.00
_cell.angle_beta   90.00
_cell.angle_gamma   90.00
#
_symmetry.space_group_name_H-M   'P 1'
#
loop_
_entity.id
_entity.type
_entity.pdbx_description
1 polymer ?
#
loop_
_entity_poly.entity_id
_entity_poly.type
_entity_poly.pdbx_seq_one_letter_code
_entity_poly.pdbx_strand_id
1 'polypeptide(L)'
;MVRWSADDIIYEDGQILVCRKHSGMAVQSARIGQMDLESELKNYRKGKYIGIVQRLDQPVEGVLVFGKTPQATAALNKQHQNGAMKKEYLAVFTGTPAKEARGIWEDYLVKDGKTNTSRVTGKQDRLAKKAVLSYEILDWKKDRGLAKIQLGTGRHHQILSLIHI
;
A
#
# COMPACT_ATOMS: atom_id res chain seq x y z
N MET A 1 -1.25 -21.51 1.12
CA MET A 1 -1.55 -20.09 1.40
C MET A 1 -0.97 -19.79 2.76
N VAL A 2 -0.07 -18.80 2.88
CA VAL A 2 0.52 -18.42 4.17
C VAL A 2 -0.60 -17.80 5.01
N ARG A 3 -0.75 -18.29 6.24
CA ARG A 3 -1.76 -17.83 7.19
C ARG A 3 -1.10 -16.85 8.15
N TRP A 4 -1.76 -15.75 8.46
CA TRP A 4 -1.30 -14.80 9.47
C TRP A 4 -1.28 -15.45 10.87
N SER A 5 -0.28 -15.12 11.64
CA SER A 5 -0.13 -15.57 13.04
C SER A 5 0.39 -14.44 13.94
N ALA A 6 0.42 -14.66 15.22
CA ALA A 6 0.99 -13.70 16.18
C ALA A 6 2.49 -13.40 15.93
N ASP A 7 3.22 -14.32 15.27
CA ASP A 7 4.62 -14.12 14.90
C ASP A 7 4.81 -13.03 13.82
N ASP A 8 3.73 -12.63 13.14
CA ASP A 8 3.74 -11.51 12.21
C ASP A 8 3.65 -10.14 12.90
N ILE A 9 3.44 -10.09 14.22
CA ILE A 9 3.44 -8.84 14.99
C ILE A 9 4.88 -8.38 15.17
N ILE A 10 5.16 -7.17 14.68
CA ILE A 10 6.48 -6.53 14.74
C ILE A 10 6.58 -5.65 15.99
N TYR A 11 5.47 -5.00 16.34
CA TYR A 11 5.39 -4.13 17.52
C TYR A 11 3.95 -4.03 18.01
N GLU A 12 3.77 -4.02 19.32
CA GLU A 12 2.47 -3.79 19.94
C GLU A 12 2.64 -3.08 21.30
N ASP A 13 1.82 -2.05 21.52
CA ASP A 13 1.68 -1.38 22.82
C ASP A 13 0.21 -1.16 23.18
N GLY A 14 -0.09 -0.24 24.11
CA GLY A 14 -1.45 0.09 24.51
C GLY A 14 -2.28 0.80 23.42
N GLN A 15 -1.64 1.45 22.45
CA GLN A 15 -2.25 2.36 21.48
C GLN A 15 -2.23 1.83 20.03
N ILE A 16 -1.14 1.17 19.64
CA ILE A 16 -0.93 0.72 18.26
C ILE A 16 -0.52 -0.75 18.18
N LEU A 17 -0.74 -1.34 17.03
CA LEU A 17 -0.25 -2.64 16.60
C LEU A 17 0.36 -2.51 15.22
N VAL A 18 1.58 -3.02 15.04
CA VAL A 18 2.30 -3.06 13.77
C VAL A 18 2.53 -4.51 13.40
N CYS A 19 2.12 -4.91 12.21
CA CYS A 19 2.32 -6.29 11.78
C CYS A 19 2.65 -6.38 10.27
N ARG A 20 3.19 -7.54 9.90
CA ARG A 20 3.38 -7.94 8.50
C ARG A 20 2.07 -8.46 7.93
N LYS A 21 1.72 -7.97 6.74
CA LYS A 21 0.68 -8.52 5.89
C LYS A 21 1.32 -9.37 4.80
N HIS A 22 0.98 -10.64 4.73
CA HIS A 22 1.45 -11.53 3.67
C HIS A 22 0.82 -11.21 2.31
N SER A 23 1.54 -11.53 1.24
CA SER A 23 1.01 -11.54 -0.12
C SER A 23 -0.19 -12.51 -0.22
N GLY A 24 -1.20 -12.12 -1.00
CA GLY A 24 -2.43 -12.90 -1.19
C GLY A 24 -3.51 -12.66 -0.13
N MET A 25 -3.20 -12.00 1.00
CA MET A 25 -4.16 -11.63 2.03
C MET A 25 -4.70 -10.21 1.81
N ALA A 26 -6.01 -10.02 1.83
CA ALA A 26 -6.60 -8.68 1.86
C ALA A 26 -6.43 -8.06 3.26
N VAL A 27 -6.31 -6.74 3.34
CA VAL A 27 -6.40 -6.03 4.64
C VAL A 27 -7.82 -6.11 5.16
N GLN A 28 -8.79 -5.95 4.27
CA GLN A 28 -10.22 -5.97 4.53
C GLN A 28 -10.92 -6.58 3.33
N SER A 29 -11.79 -7.55 3.54
CA SER A 29 -12.56 -8.20 2.48
C SER A 29 -14.04 -7.88 2.59
N ALA A 30 -14.67 -7.58 1.45
CA ALA A 30 -16.12 -7.50 1.35
C ALA A 30 -16.77 -8.88 1.08
N ARG A 31 -15.97 -9.93 0.85
CA ARG A 31 -16.47 -11.27 0.53
C ARG A 31 -16.70 -12.05 1.82
N ILE A 32 -17.91 -12.54 2.02
CA ILE A 32 -18.28 -13.38 3.16
C ILE A 32 -17.43 -14.67 3.12
N GLY A 33 -16.85 -15.03 4.26
CA GLY A 33 -16.02 -16.25 4.40
C GLY A 33 -14.58 -16.13 3.89
N GLN A 34 -14.20 -14.98 3.32
CA GLN A 34 -12.79 -14.74 2.99
C GLN A 34 -12.07 -14.16 4.20
N MET A 35 -11.06 -14.88 4.69
CA MET A 35 -10.17 -14.42 5.74
C MET A 35 -9.42 -13.17 5.29
N ASP A 36 -9.39 -12.15 6.13
CA ASP A 36 -8.64 -10.92 5.93
C ASP A 36 -7.88 -10.52 7.19
N LEU A 37 -6.93 -9.61 7.05
CA LEU A 37 -6.05 -9.21 8.14
C LEU A 37 -6.82 -8.55 9.29
N GLU A 38 -7.85 -7.75 8.99
CA GLU A 38 -8.69 -7.11 10.02
C GLU A 38 -9.37 -8.16 10.90
N SER A 39 -9.93 -9.20 10.30
CA SER A 39 -10.61 -10.30 11.00
C SER A 39 -9.63 -11.09 11.86
N GLU A 40 -8.43 -11.40 11.33
CA GLU A 40 -7.37 -12.08 12.11
C GLU A 40 -6.92 -11.25 13.31
N LEU A 41 -6.71 -9.95 13.12
CA LEU A 41 -6.34 -9.04 14.22
C LEU A 41 -7.45 -8.90 15.25
N LYS A 42 -8.73 -8.87 14.86
CA LYS A 42 -9.85 -8.87 15.78
C LYS A 42 -9.91 -10.16 16.57
N ASN A 43 -9.69 -11.31 15.94
CA ASN A 43 -9.63 -12.62 16.61
C ASN A 43 -8.47 -12.66 17.62
N TYR A 44 -7.28 -12.26 17.21
CA TYR A 44 -6.11 -12.16 18.09
C TYR A 44 -6.39 -11.29 19.32
N ARG A 45 -7.06 -10.16 19.12
CA ARG A 45 -7.43 -9.22 20.18
C ARG A 45 -8.73 -9.58 20.92
N LYS A 46 -9.28 -10.77 20.73
CA LYS A 46 -10.50 -11.26 21.39
C LYS A 46 -11.69 -10.31 21.18
N GLY A 47 -11.90 -9.86 19.94
CA GLY A 47 -12.99 -8.96 19.55
C GLY A 47 -12.81 -7.49 19.92
N LYS A 48 -11.67 -7.10 20.54
CA LYS A 48 -11.41 -5.69 20.86
C LYS A 48 -11.21 -4.86 19.59
N TYR A 49 -11.45 -3.58 19.70
CA TYR A 49 -11.33 -2.60 18.62
C TYR A 49 -9.96 -2.68 17.91
N ILE A 50 -10.00 -2.64 16.60
CA ILE A 50 -8.85 -2.45 15.71
C ILE A 50 -9.24 -1.45 14.61
N GLY A 51 -8.46 -0.39 14.46
CA GLY A 51 -8.70 0.67 13.49
C GLY A 51 -7.72 0.59 12.32
N ILE A 52 -8.25 0.55 11.09
CA ILE A 52 -7.45 0.55 9.87
C ILE A 52 -7.07 1.98 9.53
N VAL A 53 -5.77 2.24 9.31
CA VAL A 53 -5.20 3.53 8.92
C VAL A 53 -4.90 3.57 7.43
N GLN A 54 -4.37 2.48 6.90
CA GLN A 54 -3.98 2.34 5.49
C GLN A 54 -4.17 0.90 5.02
N ARG A 55 -4.18 0.72 3.71
CA ARG A 55 -4.34 -0.60 3.09
C ARG A 55 -3.23 -0.85 2.10
N LEU A 56 -2.85 -2.11 1.98
CA LEU A 56 -2.06 -2.66 0.89
C LEU A 56 -2.97 -3.51 0.02
N ASP A 57 -2.73 -3.50 -1.27
CA ASP A 57 -3.42 -4.38 -2.21
C ASP A 57 -3.18 -5.85 -1.87
N GLN A 58 -4.13 -6.71 -2.21
CA GLN A 58 -4.08 -8.12 -1.83
C GLN A 58 -2.77 -8.83 -2.19
N PRO A 59 -2.21 -8.68 -3.41
CA PRO A 59 -0.96 -9.33 -3.78
C PRO A 59 0.30 -8.71 -3.13
N VAL A 60 0.19 -7.53 -2.52
CA VAL A 60 1.34 -6.83 -1.94
C VAL A 60 1.60 -7.31 -0.52
N GLU A 61 2.85 -7.68 -0.23
CA GLU A 61 3.35 -7.92 1.12
C GLU A 61 3.91 -6.64 1.71
N GLY A 62 3.81 -6.46 3.04
CA GLY A 62 4.41 -5.32 3.72
C GLY A 62 3.95 -5.11 5.14
N VAL A 63 4.44 -4.05 5.74
CA VAL A 63 4.18 -3.66 7.12
C VAL A 63 3.04 -2.67 7.18
N LEU A 64 2.11 -2.89 8.09
CA LEU A 64 0.96 -2.03 8.36
C LEU A 64 0.87 -1.69 9.83
N VAL A 65 0.40 -0.47 10.12
CA VAL A 65 0.07 0.00 11.47
C VAL A 65 -1.45 0.10 11.62
N PHE A 66 -1.92 -0.32 12.78
CA PHE A 66 -3.33 -0.27 13.20
C PHE A 66 -3.46 0.46 14.53
N GLY A 67 -4.54 1.22 14.70
CA GLY A 67 -4.87 1.79 15.99
C GLY A 67 -5.61 0.77 16.87
N LYS A 68 -5.21 0.65 18.12
CA LYS A 68 -5.89 -0.21 19.13
C LYS A 68 -7.01 0.52 19.85
N THR A 69 -7.10 1.84 19.66
CA THR A 69 -8.16 2.71 20.20
C THR A 69 -8.66 3.66 19.10
N PRO A 70 -9.89 4.18 19.18
CA PRO A 70 -10.39 5.20 18.26
C PRO A 70 -9.50 6.45 18.23
N GLN A 71 -8.97 6.88 19.37
CA GLN A 71 -8.10 8.05 19.49
C GLN A 71 -6.76 7.83 18.76
N ALA A 72 -6.12 6.68 18.98
CA ALA A 72 -4.88 6.32 18.28
C ALA A 72 -5.11 6.23 16.76
N THR A 73 -6.24 5.63 16.34
CA THR A 73 -6.61 5.54 14.93
C THR A 73 -6.79 6.93 14.31
N ALA A 74 -7.47 7.84 15.00
CA ALA A 74 -7.65 9.22 14.54
C ALA A 74 -6.31 9.97 14.43
N ALA A 75 -5.41 9.81 15.41
CA ALA A 75 -4.07 10.40 15.38
C ALA A 75 -3.23 9.88 14.21
N LEU A 76 -3.23 8.57 13.96
CA LEU A 76 -2.54 7.96 12.82
C LEU A 76 -3.15 8.42 11.48
N ASN A 77 -4.48 8.49 11.37
CA ASN A 77 -5.14 9.00 10.17
C ASN A 77 -4.77 10.46 9.88
N LYS A 78 -4.66 11.30 10.91
CA LYS A 78 -4.19 12.68 10.76
C LYS A 78 -2.76 12.75 10.23
N GLN A 79 -1.85 11.90 10.74
CA GLN A 79 -0.48 11.80 10.24
C GLN A 79 -0.43 11.30 8.79
N HIS A 80 -1.29 10.34 8.44
CA HIS A 80 -1.41 9.85 7.07
C HIS A 80 -1.91 10.93 6.09
N GLN A 81 -2.91 11.71 6.50
CA GLN A 81 -3.51 12.77 5.67
C GLN A 81 -2.58 13.96 5.46
N ASN A 82 -1.83 14.37 6.47
CA ASN A 82 -0.90 15.50 6.37
C ASN A 82 0.49 15.12 5.81
N GLY A 83 0.67 13.87 5.37
CA GLY A 83 1.92 13.41 4.75
C GLY A 83 3.07 13.13 5.72
N ALA A 84 2.84 13.20 7.04
CA ALA A 84 3.86 12.89 8.04
C ALA A 84 4.24 11.40 8.05
N MET A 85 3.33 10.54 7.61
CA MET A 85 3.59 9.10 7.46
C MET A 85 4.22 8.80 6.10
N LYS A 86 5.50 8.49 6.08
CA LYS A 86 6.22 8.07 4.86
C LYS A 86 5.78 6.68 4.42
N LYS A 87 5.61 6.50 3.11
CA LYS A 87 5.23 5.22 2.48
C LYS A 87 6.30 4.83 1.50
N GLU A 88 7.09 3.83 1.87
CA GLU A 88 8.18 3.29 1.04
C GLU A 88 7.85 1.87 0.60
N TYR A 89 8.20 1.56 -0.65
CA TYR A 89 7.96 0.26 -1.28
C TYR A 89 9.22 -0.20 -2.00
N LEU A 90 9.38 -1.51 -2.09
CA LEU A 90 10.28 -2.15 -3.04
C LEU A 90 9.44 -2.75 -4.16
N ALA A 91 9.79 -2.46 -5.39
CA ALA A 91 9.11 -3.00 -6.56
C ALA A 91 10.12 -3.62 -7.53
N VAL A 92 9.82 -4.83 -7.97
CA VAL A 92 10.49 -5.45 -9.11
C VAL A 92 9.65 -5.16 -10.35
N PHE A 93 10.28 -4.68 -11.39
CA PHE A 93 9.62 -4.34 -12.66
C PHE A 93 10.46 -4.82 -13.84
N THR A 94 9.82 -4.97 -15.00
CA THR A 94 10.45 -5.33 -16.26
C THR A 94 10.40 -4.15 -17.22
N GLY A 95 11.35 -4.08 -18.16
CA GLY A 95 11.38 -3.04 -19.18
C GLY A 95 12.79 -2.63 -19.54
N THR A 96 12.93 -1.39 -20.05
CA THR A 96 14.22 -0.77 -20.36
C THR A 96 14.71 0.00 -19.14
N PRO A 97 16.02 -0.03 -18.81
CA PRO A 97 16.57 0.78 -17.74
C PRO A 97 16.19 2.25 -17.89
N ALA A 98 15.74 2.87 -16.81
CA ALA A 98 15.58 4.32 -16.79
C ALA A 98 16.94 5.00 -17.06
N LYS A 99 16.95 6.11 -17.80
CA LYS A 99 18.17 6.87 -18.07
C LYS A 99 18.85 7.36 -16.78
N GLU A 100 18.05 7.62 -15.76
CA GLU A 100 18.51 8.11 -14.46
C GLU A 100 18.19 7.10 -13.37
N ALA A 101 19.17 6.86 -12.47
CA ALA A 101 18.99 5.94 -11.35
C ALA A 101 17.98 6.46 -10.29
N ARG A 102 17.66 7.74 -10.32
CA ARG A 102 16.70 8.39 -9.41
C ARG A 102 15.87 9.40 -10.16
N GLY A 103 14.61 9.57 -9.76
CA GLY A 103 13.75 10.55 -10.37
C GLY A 103 12.37 10.65 -9.69
N ILE A 104 11.53 11.45 -10.33
CA ILE A 104 10.13 11.60 -9.95
C ILE A 104 9.29 11.22 -11.17
N TRP A 105 8.32 10.35 -10.94
CA TRP A 105 7.27 10.07 -11.92
C TRP A 105 6.01 10.80 -11.54
N GLU A 106 5.47 11.52 -12.48
CA GLU A 106 4.25 12.28 -12.35
C GLU A 106 3.32 11.95 -13.50
N ASP A 107 2.09 11.57 -13.19
CA ASP A 107 1.09 11.24 -14.18
C ASP A 107 -0.32 11.49 -13.64
N TYR A 108 -1.31 11.26 -14.48
CA TYR A 108 -2.72 11.39 -14.15
C TYR A 108 -3.40 10.02 -14.24
N LEU A 109 -4.05 9.60 -13.15
CA LEU A 109 -4.70 8.30 -13.04
C LEU A 109 -6.22 8.46 -12.91
N VAL A 110 -6.94 7.64 -13.64
CA VAL A 110 -8.38 7.42 -13.49
C VAL A 110 -8.61 6.01 -12.98
N LYS A 111 -9.45 5.88 -11.94
CA LYS A 111 -9.93 4.60 -11.45
C LYS A 111 -11.17 4.18 -12.24
N ASP A 112 -11.16 2.98 -12.80
CA ASP A 112 -12.36 2.29 -13.27
C ASP A 112 -13.00 1.53 -12.10
N GLY A 113 -14.19 1.97 -11.69
CA GLY A 113 -14.91 1.35 -10.58
C GLY A 113 -15.49 -0.03 -10.92
N LYS A 114 -15.72 -0.33 -12.22
CA LYS A 114 -16.30 -1.62 -12.66
C LYS A 114 -15.26 -2.73 -12.66
N THR A 115 -14.08 -2.44 -13.19
CA THR A 115 -12.97 -3.41 -13.27
C THR A 115 -12.05 -3.37 -12.07
N ASN A 116 -12.21 -2.39 -11.17
CA ASN A 116 -11.32 -2.11 -10.04
C ASN A 116 -9.84 -1.95 -10.46
N THR A 117 -9.62 -1.36 -11.63
CA THR A 117 -8.29 -1.05 -12.17
C THR A 117 -8.05 0.46 -12.19
N SER A 118 -6.81 0.87 -12.38
CA SER A 118 -6.45 2.26 -12.68
C SER A 118 -5.68 2.31 -13.99
N ARG A 119 -5.87 3.37 -14.76
CA ARG A 119 -5.16 3.62 -16.01
C ARG A 119 -4.59 5.02 -16.03
N VAL A 120 -3.47 5.17 -16.70
CA VAL A 120 -2.89 6.47 -17.03
C VAL A 120 -3.80 7.18 -18.05
N THR A 121 -3.97 8.49 -17.89
CA THR A 121 -4.80 9.32 -18.76
C THR A 121 -4.21 10.74 -18.86
N GLY A 122 -4.77 11.56 -19.74
CA GLY A 122 -4.35 12.95 -19.85
C GLY A 122 -4.92 13.84 -18.72
N LYS A 123 -4.24 14.97 -18.45
CA LYS A 123 -4.68 15.99 -17.47
C LYS A 123 -6.07 16.55 -17.75
N GLN A 124 -6.51 16.51 -19.02
CA GLN A 124 -7.82 17.00 -19.46
C GLN A 124 -9.00 16.10 -19.05
N ASP A 125 -8.76 14.87 -18.62
CA ASP A 125 -9.81 13.98 -18.15
C ASP A 125 -10.34 14.49 -16.80
N ARG A 126 -11.63 14.80 -16.73
CA ARG A 126 -12.26 15.37 -15.52
C ARG A 126 -12.19 14.48 -14.28
N LEU A 127 -12.05 13.17 -14.47
CA LEU A 127 -11.92 12.20 -13.38
C LEU A 127 -10.46 11.91 -13.01
N ALA A 128 -9.53 12.47 -13.76
CA ALA A 128 -8.11 12.26 -13.55
C ALA A 128 -7.62 12.87 -12.24
N LYS A 129 -6.81 12.12 -11.53
CA LYS A 129 -6.16 12.58 -10.31
C LYS A 129 -4.66 12.50 -10.48
N LYS A 130 -3.97 13.60 -10.18
CA LYS A 130 -2.51 13.64 -10.19
C LYS A 130 -1.93 12.58 -9.26
N ALA A 131 -0.97 11.82 -9.76
CA ALA A 131 -0.21 10.79 -9.06
C ALA A 131 1.28 11.14 -9.13
N VAL A 132 1.94 11.16 -7.99
CA VAL A 132 3.36 11.50 -7.88
C VAL A 132 4.05 10.47 -7.01
N LEU A 133 5.18 9.96 -7.47
CA LEU A 133 6.09 9.14 -6.68
C LEU A 133 7.54 9.50 -7.01
N SER A 134 8.44 9.33 -6.07
CA SER A 134 9.88 9.31 -6.34
C SER A 134 10.37 7.88 -6.36
N TYR A 135 11.41 7.62 -7.16
CA TYR A 135 12.02 6.32 -7.28
C TYR A 135 13.55 6.40 -7.21
N GLU A 136 14.13 5.30 -6.78
CA GLU A 136 15.57 5.03 -6.82
C GLU A 136 15.77 3.60 -7.31
N ILE A 137 16.48 3.43 -8.42
CA ILE A 137 16.86 2.11 -8.94
C ILE A 137 17.99 1.59 -8.07
N LEU A 138 17.73 0.50 -7.38
CA LEU A 138 18.69 -0.13 -6.49
C LEU A 138 19.55 -1.18 -7.19
N ASP A 139 18.97 -1.90 -8.15
CA ASP A 139 19.66 -2.94 -8.90
C ASP A 139 18.99 -3.16 -10.25
N TRP A 140 19.78 -3.67 -11.21
CA TRP A 140 19.28 -4.04 -12.53
C TRP A 140 19.95 -5.32 -13.01
N LYS A 141 19.16 -6.33 -13.34
CA LYS A 141 19.67 -7.60 -13.83
C LYS A 141 18.87 -8.10 -15.01
N LYS A 142 19.55 -8.24 -16.17
CA LYS A 142 18.92 -8.61 -17.45
C LYS A 142 17.82 -7.61 -17.82
N ASP A 143 16.55 -8.05 -17.79
CA ASP A 143 15.33 -7.32 -18.14
C ASP A 143 14.52 -6.85 -16.92
N ARG A 144 15.09 -6.97 -15.71
CA ARG A 144 14.41 -6.65 -14.45
C ARG A 144 15.16 -5.62 -13.63
N GLY A 145 14.42 -4.65 -13.14
CA GLY A 145 14.92 -3.68 -12.18
C GLY A 145 14.30 -3.87 -10.80
N LEU A 146 15.07 -3.55 -9.77
CA LEU A 146 14.59 -3.36 -8.40
C LEU A 146 14.60 -1.88 -8.08
N ALA A 147 13.47 -1.32 -7.71
CA ALA A 147 13.37 0.08 -7.32
C ALA A 147 12.85 0.24 -5.89
N LYS A 148 13.42 1.20 -5.17
CA LYS A 148 12.84 1.81 -3.99
C LYS A 148 11.92 2.93 -4.43
N ILE A 149 10.68 2.94 -3.94
CA ILE A 149 9.65 3.89 -4.32
C ILE A 149 9.12 4.58 -3.07
N GLN A 150 9.01 5.90 -3.11
CA GLN A 150 8.35 6.68 -2.10
C GLN A 150 7.14 7.38 -2.70
N LEU A 151 5.95 7.12 -2.14
CA LEU A 151 4.70 7.71 -2.62
C LEU A 151 4.54 9.15 -2.12
N GLY A 152 4.47 10.12 -3.05
CA GLY A 152 4.03 11.49 -2.81
C GLY A 152 2.51 11.61 -2.74
N THR A 153 1.79 10.73 -3.46
CA THR A 153 0.32 10.61 -3.43
C THR A 153 -0.07 9.14 -3.20
N GLY A 154 -1.31 8.90 -2.78
CA GLY A 154 -1.84 7.54 -2.55
C GLY A 154 -3.03 7.24 -3.47
N ARG A 155 -2.81 7.11 -4.79
CA ARG A 155 -3.87 6.74 -5.72
C ARG A 155 -4.03 5.22 -5.78
N HIS A 156 -5.21 4.78 -6.14
CA HIS A 156 -5.52 3.35 -6.32
C HIS A 156 -4.58 2.74 -7.36
N HIS A 157 -3.92 1.64 -7.02
CA HIS A 157 -2.94 0.92 -7.85
C HIS A 157 -1.84 1.82 -8.44
N GLN A 158 -1.44 2.89 -7.73
CA GLN A 158 -0.54 3.92 -8.28
C GLN A 158 0.78 3.34 -8.77
N ILE A 159 1.45 2.52 -7.96
CA ILE A 159 2.73 1.91 -8.33
C ILE A 159 2.55 1.01 -9.55
N LEU A 160 1.53 0.14 -9.52
CA LEU A 160 1.24 -0.79 -10.61
C LEU A 160 0.92 -0.07 -11.93
N SER A 161 0.31 1.11 -11.88
CA SER A 161 -0.05 1.88 -13.07
C SER A 161 1.10 2.72 -13.62
N LEU A 162 2.01 3.21 -12.75
CA LEU A 162 3.13 4.06 -13.15
C LEU A 162 4.38 3.27 -13.55
N ILE A 163 4.52 2.02 -13.12
CA ILE A 163 5.66 1.15 -13.49
C ILE A 163 5.43 0.43 -14.82
N HIS A 164 4.23 0.44 -15.37
CA HIS A 164 3.95 -0.05 -16.72
C HIS A 164 4.36 1.00 -17.78
N ILE A 165 5.63 1.25 -17.86
CA ILE A 165 6.21 2.02 -18.96
C ILE A 165 7.00 1.07 -19.85
#